data_92819d8c1ee5432e6a142ad01fc01503
#
_entry.id   92819d8c1ee5432e6a142ad01fc01503
#
_cell.length_a   1.000
_cell.length_b   1.000
_cell.length_c   1.000
_cell.angle_alpha   90.00
_cell.angle_beta   90.00
_cell.angle_gamma   90.00
#
_symmetry.space_group_name_H-M   'P 1'
#
loop_
_entity.id
_entity.type
_entity.pdbx_description
1 polymer ?
#
loop_
_entity_poly.entity_id
_entity_poly.type
_entity_poly.pdbx_seq_one_letter_code
_entity_poly.pdbx_strand_id
1 'polypeptide(L)'
;MIAVGKLNESFLQISCERHIAQELNEYFSFQVPGFQFMPQYRNKIWDGKIRLFNIKTQQLYTGLYDHLMQFALKRLYIVKSDLVSIKPTSGLSDENINDFFKSLNLHCKNKPIAPRDYQLESFKHCVKKERALLLSPTSSGKSLVIYALIRWHQHFLDEGQGEKHDKMLILVPTTNLVTQMYNDFKDYSSHDKWDAPVSYTHLTLPTILLV
;
A
#
# COMPACT_ATOMS: atom_id res chain seq x y z
N MET A 1 22.58 18.77 6.77
CA MET A 1 21.27 18.67 7.46
C MET A 1 20.19 18.39 6.41
N ILE A 2 19.23 17.52 6.74
CA ILE A 2 18.08 17.16 5.86
C ILE A 2 16.79 17.57 6.59
N ALA A 3 16.00 18.44 6.01
CA ALA A 3 14.65 18.76 6.51
C ALA A 3 13.61 17.98 5.67
N VAL A 4 12.63 17.37 6.34
CA VAL A 4 11.61 16.53 5.73
C VAL A 4 10.23 17.03 6.11
N GLY A 5 9.44 17.41 5.12
CA GLY A 5 8.04 17.81 5.28
C GLY A 5 7.11 16.92 4.46
N LYS A 6 5.85 16.81 4.85
CA LYS A 6 4.82 16.13 4.05
C LYS A 6 4.30 17.08 2.97
N LEU A 7 4.44 16.72 1.70
CA LEU A 7 3.86 17.49 0.61
C LEU A 7 2.42 17.06 0.34
N ASN A 8 2.20 15.75 0.26
CA ASN A 8 0.89 15.10 0.11
C ASN A 8 0.99 13.63 0.54
N GLU A 9 -0.07 12.85 0.33
CA GLU A 9 -0.08 11.42 0.73
C GLU A 9 0.95 10.56 -0.03
N SER A 10 1.40 11.00 -1.20
CA SER A 10 2.34 10.24 -2.03
C SER A 10 3.79 10.71 -1.89
N PHE A 11 4.02 12.00 -1.61
CA PHE A 11 5.34 12.61 -1.66
C PHE A 11 5.71 13.37 -0.39
N LEU A 12 6.99 13.23 -0.04
CA LEU A 12 7.69 14.05 0.94
C LEU A 12 8.45 15.14 0.20
N GLN A 13 8.48 16.34 0.78
CA GLN A 13 9.37 17.42 0.38
C GLN A 13 10.65 17.32 1.21
N ILE A 14 11.78 17.14 0.53
CA ILE A 14 13.09 17.11 1.15
C ILE A 14 13.77 18.46 0.89
N SER A 15 14.31 19.07 1.94
CA SER A 15 15.13 20.27 1.81
C SER A 15 16.52 20.00 2.35
N CYS A 16 17.52 20.02 1.50
CA CYS A 16 18.91 19.73 1.84
C CYS A 16 19.88 20.45 0.91
N GLU A 17 21.15 20.47 1.28
CA GLU A 17 22.22 21.01 0.46
C GLU A 17 22.43 20.19 -0.82
N ARG A 18 22.95 20.85 -1.85
CA ARG A 18 23.09 20.26 -3.20
C ARG A 18 23.87 18.95 -3.21
N HIS A 19 24.96 18.84 -2.44
CA HIS A 19 25.75 17.63 -2.37
C HIS A 19 24.94 16.46 -1.76
N ILE A 20 24.14 16.73 -0.69
CA ILE A 20 23.28 15.72 -0.09
C ILE A 20 22.17 15.29 -1.07
N ALA A 21 21.61 16.25 -1.84
CA ALA A 21 20.63 15.93 -2.86
C ALA A 21 21.20 15.02 -3.97
N GLN A 22 22.47 15.20 -4.34
CA GLN A 22 23.15 14.32 -5.29
C GLN A 22 23.32 12.91 -4.72
N GLU A 23 23.77 12.79 -3.46
CA GLU A 23 23.90 11.50 -2.78
C GLU A 23 22.56 10.79 -2.61
N LEU A 24 21.49 11.52 -2.28
CA LEU A 24 20.13 10.97 -2.22
C LEU A 24 19.69 10.46 -3.59
N ASN A 25 19.96 11.22 -4.65
CA ASN A 25 19.61 10.79 -5.99
C ASN A 25 20.36 9.52 -6.41
N GLU A 26 21.61 9.37 -6.04
CA GLU A 26 22.36 8.14 -6.27
C GLU A 26 21.85 6.98 -5.43
N TYR A 27 21.60 7.20 -4.15
CA TYR A 27 21.11 6.18 -3.23
C TYR A 27 19.71 5.66 -3.63
N PHE A 28 18.82 6.54 -4.06
CA PHE A 28 17.47 6.19 -4.51
C PHE A 28 17.37 5.96 -6.03
N SER A 29 18.49 5.61 -6.67
CA SER A 29 18.54 5.23 -8.07
C SER A 29 18.94 3.76 -8.20
N PHE A 30 18.31 3.05 -9.11
CA PHE A 30 18.68 1.68 -9.44
C PHE A 30 18.61 1.43 -10.95
N GLN A 31 19.43 0.52 -11.41
CA GLN A 31 19.49 0.16 -12.81
C GLN A 31 18.41 -0.89 -13.12
N VAL A 32 17.68 -0.70 -14.20
CA VAL A 32 16.61 -1.61 -14.60
C VAL A 32 17.23 -2.90 -15.16
N PRO A 33 16.85 -4.09 -14.68
CA PRO A 33 17.31 -5.33 -15.27
C PRO A 33 17.02 -5.39 -16.77
N GLY A 34 18.00 -5.74 -17.59
CA GLY A 34 17.83 -5.84 -19.04
C GLY A 34 17.74 -4.49 -19.77
N PHE A 35 18.10 -3.39 -19.14
CA PHE A 35 18.07 -2.05 -19.74
C PHE A 35 18.80 -1.94 -21.08
N GLN A 36 19.89 -2.74 -21.28
CA GLN A 36 20.66 -2.74 -22.52
C GLN A 36 19.82 -3.15 -23.75
N PHE A 37 18.76 -3.93 -23.55
CA PHE A 37 17.88 -4.42 -24.62
C PHE A 37 16.73 -3.46 -24.93
N MET A 38 16.54 -2.42 -24.09
CA MET A 38 15.47 -1.44 -24.29
C MET A 38 15.80 -0.44 -25.37
N PRO A 39 14.86 -0.15 -26.31
CA PRO A 39 15.06 0.82 -27.37
C PRO A 39 15.48 2.22 -26.89
N GLN A 40 14.91 2.67 -25.77
CA GLN A 40 15.21 3.99 -25.18
C GLN A 40 16.68 4.10 -24.73
N TYR A 41 17.26 3.03 -24.21
CA TYR A 41 18.67 2.99 -23.84
C TYR A 41 19.57 2.93 -25.10
N ARG A 42 19.22 2.07 -26.08
CA ARG A 42 19.96 1.97 -27.34
C ARG A 42 20.00 3.29 -28.11
N ASN A 43 18.90 4.02 -28.07
CA ASN A 43 18.78 5.34 -28.71
C ASN A 43 19.36 6.49 -27.85
N LYS A 44 20.02 6.18 -26.73
CA LYS A 44 20.61 7.14 -25.78
C LYS A 44 19.64 8.20 -25.24
N ILE A 45 18.33 7.90 -25.24
CA ILE A 45 17.29 8.77 -24.69
C ILE A 45 17.22 8.64 -23.17
N TRP A 46 17.61 7.47 -22.64
CA TRP A 46 17.53 7.11 -21.23
C TRP A 46 18.80 6.35 -20.81
N ASP A 47 19.25 6.54 -19.57
CA ASP A 47 20.47 5.97 -19.04
C ASP A 47 20.29 4.59 -18.35
N GLY A 48 19.12 3.99 -18.45
CA GLY A 48 18.82 2.68 -17.84
C GLY A 48 18.54 2.73 -16.35
N LYS A 49 18.42 3.91 -15.74
CA LYS A 49 18.18 4.06 -14.31
C LYS A 49 16.80 4.62 -14.01
N ILE A 50 16.15 4.07 -13.00
CA ILE A 50 14.97 4.64 -12.36
C ILE A 50 15.43 5.40 -11.13
N ARG A 51 14.96 6.63 -10.98
CA ARG A 51 15.25 7.52 -9.86
C ARG A 51 13.99 7.76 -9.06
N LEU A 52 14.02 7.36 -7.79
CA LEU A 52 12.88 7.52 -6.86
C LEU A 52 12.94 8.86 -6.12
N PHE A 53 14.08 9.52 -6.11
CA PHE A 53 14.25 10.89 -5.62
C PHE A 53 14.42 11.85 -6.80
N ASN A 54 13.61 12.88 -6.85
CA ASN A 54 13.72 13.91 -7.88
C ASN A 54 14.62 15.05 -7.37
N ILE A 55 15.81 15.17 -7.92
CA ILE A 55 16.80 16.18 -7.49
C ILE A 55 16.36 17.63 -7.77
N LYS A 56 15.52 17.85 -8.80
CA LYS A 56 15.06 19.21 -9.15
C LYS A 56 13.97 19.71 -8.22
N THR A 57 12.98 18.85 -7.94
CA THR A 57 11.87 19.19 -7.06
C THR A 57 12.15 18.80 -5.61
N GLN A 58 13.22 18.05 -5.35
CA GLN A 58 13.58 17.48 -4.06
C GLN A 58 12.45 16.68 -3.41
N GLN A 59 11.74 15.91 -4.25
CA GLN A 59 10.63 15.07 -3.83
C GLN A 59 11.05 13.61 -3.72
N LEU A 60 10.59 12.95 -2.66
CA LEU A 60 10.76 11.52 -2.39
C LEU A 60 9.38 10.91 -2.11
N TYR A 61 9.17 9.67 -2.56
CA TYR A 61 7.94 8.95 -2.21
C TYR A 61 7.83 8.73 -0.70
N THR A 62 6.65 8.97 -0.13
CA THR A 62 6.40 8.87 1.33
C THR A 62 6.75 7.48 1.88
N GLY A 63 6.48 6.42 1.12
CA GLY A 63 6.83 5.05 1.52
C GLY A 63 8.33 4.76 1.65
N LEU A 64 9.20 5.68 1.24
CA LEU A 64 10.66 5.56 1.37
C LEU A 64 11.23 6.30 2.58
N TYR A 65 10.38 6.79 3.47
CA TYR A 65 10.82 7.53 4.66
C TYR A 65 11.79 6.74 5.54
N ASP A 66 11.50 5.47 5.83
CA ASP A 66 12.38 4.63 6.65
C ASP A 66 13.76 4.43 5.99
N HIS A 67 13.79 4.28 4.66
CA HIS A 67 15.04 4.19 3.91
C HIS A 67 15.82 5.51 3.94
N LEU A 68 15.12 6.65 3.91
CA LEU A 68 15.74 7.97 4.09
C LEU A 68 16.40 8.09 5.48
N MET A 69 15.70 7.64 6.52
CA MET A 69 16.25 7.65 7.88
C MET A 69 17.48 6.74 8.00
N GLN A 70 17.45 5.56 7.39
CA GLN A 70 18.62 4.66 7.34
C GLN A 70 19.80 5.28 6.58
N PHE A 71 19.54 5.95 5.46
CA PHE A 71 20.55 6.68 4.71
C PHE A 71 21.19 7.78 5.56
N ALA A 72 20.39 8.61 6.22
CA ALA A 72 20.84 9.69 7.06
C ALA A 72 21.67 9.19 8.25
N LEU A 73 21.20 8.12 8.90
CA LEU A 73 21.92 7.49 10.03
C LEU A 73 23.29 6.97 9.60
N LYS A 74 23.38 6.26 8.48
CA LYS A 74 24.65 5.72 7.96
C LYS A 74 25.68 6.79 7.63
N ARG A 75 25.22 7.99 7.27
CA ARG A 75 26.07 9.13 6.89
C ARG A 75 26.18 10.22 7.96
N LEU A 76 25.61 9.97 9.13
CA LEU A 76 25.58 10.90 10.27
C LEU A 76 24.93 12.26 9.91
N TYR A 77 23.96 12.26 9.01
CA TYR A 77 23.19 13.45 8.71
C TYR A 77 22.10 13.67 9.76
N ILE A 78 21.97 14.90 10.22
CA ILE A 78 20.87 15.32 11.11
C ILE A 78 19.61 15.48 10.27
N VAL A 79 18.56 14.77 10.64
CA VAL A 79 17.23 14.89 10.02
C VAL A 79 16.32 15.70 10.95
N LYS A 80 15.74 16.77 10.41
CA LYS A 80 14.62 17.50 11.03
C LYS A 80 13.35 17.11 10.28
N SER A 81 12.42 16.50 10.98
CA SER A 81 11.15 16.07 10.40
C SER A 81 10.01 16.75 11.15
N ASP A 82 9.17 17.48 10.43
CA ASP A 82 7.90 17.99 10.92
C ASP A 82 6.79 16.91 10.84
N LEU A 83 7.12 15.74 10.32
CA LEU A 83 6.26 14.57 10.36
C LEU A 83 6.14 14.15 11.83
N VAL A 84 5.10 14.66 12.49
CA VAL A 84 4.56 13.96 13.66
C VAL A 84 4.35 12.53 13.20
N SER A 85 5.19 11.64 13.70
CA SER A 85 5.27 10.22 13.36
C SER A 85 4.10 9.79 12.48
N ILE A 86 4.38 9.28 11.29
CA ILE A 86 3.45 8.33 10.67
C ILE A 86 3.39 7.20 11.71
N LYS A 87 2.61 7.43 12.75
CA LYS A 87 2.44 6.43 13.79
C LYS A 87 1.67 5.32 13.12
N PRO A 88 2.24 4.11 13.05
CA PRO A 88 1.37 2.96 12.95
C PRO A 88 0.28 3.19 14.01
N THR A 89 -0.94 2.87 13.71
CA THR A 89 -2.09 3.02 14.60
C THR A 89 -1.73 2.42 15.96
N SER A 90 -1.04 3.24 16.77
CA SER A 90 -0.43 2.83 18.04
C SER A 90 -1.54 2.77 19.06
N GLY A 91 -2.04 1.59 19.33
CA GLY A 91 -3.13 1.31 20.25
C GLY A 91 -3.94 0.06 19.89
N LEU A 92 -3.77 -0.48 18.68
CA LEU A 92 -4.45 -1.71 18.29
C LEU A 92 -3.69 -2.91 18.85
N SER A 93 -4.28 -3.55 19.85
CA SER A 93 -3.75 -4.82 20.37
C SER A 93 -3.93 -5.92 19.32
N ASP A 94 -3.04 -6.90 19.32
CA ASP A 94 -3.17 -8.07 18.46
C ASP A 94 -4.47 -8.83 18.74
N GLU A 95 -4.98 -8.75 19.96
CA GLU A 95 -6.25 -9.32 20.39
C GLU A 95 -7.42 -8.68 19.65
N ASN A 96 -7.51 -7.34 19.64
CA ASN A 96 -8.58 -6.63 18.94
C ASN A 96 -8.60 -6.94 17.43
N ILE A 97 -7.42 -7.03 16.80
CA ILE A 97 -7.31 -7.40 15.38
C ILE A 97 -7.77 -8.84 15.15
N ASN A 98 -7.39 -9.76 16.04
CA ASN A 98 -7.82 -11.17 15.96
C ASN A 98 -9.33 -11.31 16.15
N ASP A 99 -9.88 -10.61 17.14
CA ASP A 99 -11.30 -10.68 17.45
C ASP A 99 -12.14 -10.09 16.33
N PHE A 100 -11.70 -8.99 15.74
CA PHE A 100 -12.33 -8.48 14.53
C PHE A 100 -12.31 -9.52 13.40
N PHE A 101 -11.17 -10.13 13.10
CA PHE A 101 -11.09 -11.10 12.02
C PHE A 101 -11.98 -12.31 12.26
N LYS A 102 -12.09 -12.77 13.50
CA LYS A 102 -12.99 -13.85 13.91
C LYS A 102 -14.47 -13.45 13.84
N SER A 103 -14.79 -12.16 14.06
CA SER A 103 -16.16 -11.65 13.97
C SER A 103 -16.70 -11.65 12.55
N LEU A 104 -15.81 -11.66 11.53
CA LEU A 104 -16.19 -11.82 10.15
C LEU A 104 -16.76 -13.24 9.95
N ASN A 105 -18.07 -13.34 9.72
CA ASN A 105 -18.75 -14.60 9.48
C ASN A 105 -18.48 -15.12 8.06
N LEU A 106 -17.23 -15.56 7.83
CA LEU A 106 -16.72 -15.87 6.50
C LEU A 106 -17.29 -17.17 5.94
N HIS A 107 -17.81 -17.11 4.72
CA HIS A 107 -18.30 -18.27 4.00
C HIS A 107 -17.66 -18.37 2.62
N CYS A 108 -17.58 -19.58 2.09
CA CYS A 108 -17.21 -19.86 0.72
C CYS A 108 -18.07 -21.00 0.20
N LYS A 109 -18.84 -20.74 -0.88
CA LYS A 109 -19.80 -21.70 -1.45
C LYS A 109 -20.76 -22.23 -0.39
N ASN A 110 -21.33 -21.34 0.41
CA ASN A 110 -22.22 -21.62 1.54
C ASN A 110 -21.64 -22.51 2.66
N LYS A 111 -20.33 -22.64 2.73
CA LYS A 111 -19.63 -23.35 3.82
C LYS A 111 -18.84 -22.34 4.64
N PRO A 112 -18.90 -22.42 5.99
CA PRO A 112 -18.08 -21.58 6.82
C PRO A 112 -16.60 -21.88 6.58
N ILE A 113 -15.79 -20.83 6.50
CA ILE A 113 -14.34 -20.94 6.34
C ILE A 113 -13.63 -20.26 7.48
N ALA A 114 -12.54 -20.88 7.95
CA ALA A 114 -11.62 -20.26 8.88
C ALA A 114 -10.40 -19.73 8.12
N PRO A 115 -9.92 -18.53 8.44
CA PRO A 115 -8.69 -18.02 7.85
C PRO A 115 -7.50 -18.90 8.27
N ARG A 116 -6.53 -19.01 7.40
CA ARG A 116 -5.26 -19.67 7.69
C ARG A 116 -4.34 -18.72 8.44
N ASP A 117 -3.41 -19.25 9.22
CA ASP A 117 -2.51 -18.47 10.08
C ASP A 117 -1.77 -17.38 9.31
N TYR A 118 -1.23 -17.70 8.14
CA TYR A 118 -0.52 -16.72 7.29
C TYR A 118 -1.44 -15.61 6.72
N GLN A 119 -2.73 -15.87 6.54
CA GLN A 119 -3.71 -14.86 6.10
C GLN A 119 -3.99 -13.88 7.24
N LEU A 120 -4.12 -14.40 8.45
CA LEU A 120 -4.28 -13.58 9.66
C LEU A 120 -3.03 -12.73 9.93
N GLU A 121 -1.84 -13.31 9.80
CA GLU A 121 -0.58 -12.56 9.94
C GLU A 121 -0.43 -11.47 8.86
N SER A 122 -0.79 -11.78 7.60
CA SER A 122 -0.80 -10.80 6.51
C SER A 122 -1.76 -9.65 6.79
N PHE A 123 -2.96 -9.97 7.28
CA PHE A 123 -3.94 -8.98 7.68
C PHE A 123 -3.43 -8.08 8.80
N LYS A 124 -2.90 -8.65 9.89
CA LYS A 124 -2.29 -7.90 11.00
C LYS A 124 -1.17 -6.98 10.54
N HIS A 125 -0.32 -7.49 9.65
CA HIS A 125 0.78 -6.69 9.09
C HIS A 125 0.25 -5.45 8.35
N CYS A 126 -0.77 -5.62 7.50
CA CYS A 126 -1.37 -4.51 6.77
C CYS A 126 -2.08 -3.52 7.68
N VAL A 127 -2.82 -3.99 8.68
CA VAL A 127 -3.52 -3.14 9.65
C VAL A 127 -2.55 -2.29 10.47
N LYS A 128 -1.39 -2.84 10.83
CA LYS A 128 -0.36 -2.13 11.61
C LYS A 128 0.52 -1.19 10.77
N LYS A 129 0.49 -1.35 9.46
CA LYS A 129 1.29 -0.56 8.53
C LYS A 129 0.36 0.23 7.60
N GLU A 130 0.54 1.52 7.49
CA GLU A 130 -0.21 2.32 6.51
C GLU A 130 0.08 1.90 5.07
N ARG A 131 1.31 1.44 4.82
CA ARG A 131 1.80 0.97 3.52
C ARG A 131 2.52 -0.34 3.69
N ALA A 132 2.04 -1.37 3.01
CA ALA A 132 2.62 -2.71 3.08
C ALA A 132 2.70 -3.34 1.69
N LEU A 133 3.75 -4.12 1.46
CA LEU A 133 3.89 -4.98 0.30
C LEU A 133 3.80 -6.43 0.75
N LEU A 134 2.76 -7.14 0.29
CA LEU A 134 2.58 -8.56 0.56
C LEU A 134 2.98 -9.38 -0.68
N LEU A 135 4.04 -10.15 -0.56
CA LEU A 135 4.42 -11.15 -1.55
C LEU A 135 3.73 -12.47 -1.22
N SER A 136 2.75 -12.82 -2.02
CA SER A 136 1.89 -13.97 -1.74
C SER A 136 1.71 -14.80 -3.01
N PRO A 137 1.90 -16.13 -2.98
CA PRO A 137 1.77 -16.99 -4.16
C PRO A 137 0.33 -17.02 -4.69
N THR A 138 0.15 -17.54 -5.88
CA THR A 138 -1.18 -17.83 -6.42
C THR A 138 -1.92 -18.81 -5.51
N SER A 139 -3.24 -18.69 -5.42
CA SER A 139 -4.10 -19.54 -4.57
C SER A 139 -3.87 -19.47 -3.07
N SER A 140 -3.13 -18.46 -2.58
CA SER A 140 -2.97 -18.23 -1.13
C SER A 140 -4.20 -17.57 -0.46
N GLY A 141 -5.23 -17.21 -1.24
CA GLY A 141 -6.42 -16.54 -0.74
C GLY A 141 -6.20 -15.04 -0.47
N LYS A 142 -5.47 -14.37 -1.36
CA LYS A 142 -5.27 -12.90 -1.31
C LYS A 142 -6.58 -12.12 -1.26
N SER A 143 -7.60 -12.58 -2.00
CA SER A 143 -8.94 -11.95 -2.01
C SER A 143 -9.56 -11.90 -0.62
N LEU A 144 -9.35 -12.93 0.21
CA LEU A 144 -9.84 -12.94 1.60
C LEU A 144 -9.15 -11.88 2.47
N VAL A 145 -7.84 -11.72 2.32
CA VAL A 145 -7.09 -10.68 3.07
C VAL A 145 -7.54 -9.28 2.64
N ILE A 146 -7.73 -9.06 1.34
CA ILE A 146 -8.24 -7.78 0.81
C ILE A 146 -9.65 -7.52 1.33
N TYR A 147 -10.54 -8.52 1.29
CA TYR A 147 -11.90 -8.43 1.86
C TYR A 147 -11.88 -8.03 3.33
N ALA A 148 -11.05 -8.70 4.13
CA ALA A 148 -10.94 -8.40 5.56
C ALA A 148 -10.42 -6.97 5.82
N LEU A 149 -9.47 -6.47 5.00
CA LEU A 149 -8.98 -5.09 5.09
C LEU A 149 -10.07 -4.05 4.76
N ILE A 150 -10.92 -4.34 3.77
CA ILE A 150 -12.07 -3.50 3.44
C ILE A 150 -13.03 -3.43 4.64
N ARG A 151 -13.39 -4.59 5.20
CA ARG A 151 -14.30 -4.67 6.35
C ARG A 151 -13.72 -3.98 7.59
N TRP A 152 -12.41 -4.11 7.80
CA TRP A 152 -11.69 -3.41 8.86
C TRP A 152 -11.80 -1.89 8.71
N HIS A 153 -11.54 -1.38 7.50
CA HIS A 153 -11.64 0.04 7.23
C HIS A 153 -13.07 0.57 7.42
N GLN A 154 -14.07 -0.15 6.94
CA GLN A 154 -15.47 0.19 7.13
C GLN A 154 -15.89 0.21 8.61
N HIS A 155 -15.40 -0.74 9.40
CA HIS A 155 -15.66 -0.76 10.85
C HIS A 155 -15.22 0.53 11.54
N PHE A 156 -14.07 1.08 11.19
CA PHE A 156 -13.63 2.38 11.71
C PHE A 156 -14.46 3.56 11.22
N LEU A 157 -14.95 3.52 9.99
CA LEU A 157 -15.86 4.55 9.47
C LEU A 157 -17.19 4.54 10.23
N ASP A 158 -17.73 3.35 10.52
CA ASP A 158 -18.97 3.18 11.28
C ASP A 158 -18.80 3.64 12.75
N GLU A 159 -17.62 3.48 13.32
CA GLU A 159 -17.30 4.01 14.66
C GLU A 159 -17.04 5.53 14.70
N GLY A 160 -17.17 6.20 13.57
CA GLY A 160 -17.03 7.67 13.48
C GLY A 160 -15.57 8.15 13.53
N GLN A 161 -14.61 7.28 13.30
CA GLN A 161 -13.18 7.59 13.27
C GLN A 161 -12.66 8.02 11.88
N GLY A 162 -13.53 8.02 10.85
CA GLY A 162 -13.21 8.41 9.47
C GLY A 162 -14.25 9.33 8.86
N GLU A 163 -13.97 9.84 7.66
CA GLU A 163 -14.92 10.66 6.90
C GLU A 163 -15.96 9.76 6.21
N LYS A 164 -17.25 10.12 6.30
CA LYS A 164 -18.39 9.37 5.72
C LYS A 164 -18.30 9.09 4.20
N HIS A 165 -17.32 9.68 3.52
CA HIS A 165 -17.16 9.59 2.05
C HIS A 165 -15.89 8.85 1.64
N ASP A 166 -15.19 8.23 2.56
CA ASP A 166 -13.99 7.47 2.23
C ASP A 166 -14.34 6.28 1.34
N LYS A 167 -13.68 6.23 0.20
CA LYS A 167 -13.83 5.15 -0.78
C LYS A 167 -12.55 4.34 -0.86
N MET A 168 -12.71 3.04 -0.95
CA MET A 168 -11.58 2.14 -1.16
C MET A 168 -11.43 1.83 -2.65
N LEU A 169 -10.20 1.91 -3.15
CA LEU A 169 -9.86 1.62 -4.53
C LEU A 169 -9.02 0.35 -4.61
N ILE A 170 -9.53 -0.64 -5.34
CA ILE A 170 -8.82 -1.89 -5.63
C ILE A 170 -8.45 -1.91 -7.10
N LEU A 171 -7.14 -2.03 -7.37
CA LEU A 171 -6.61 -2.13 -8.73
C LEU A 171 -6.21 -3.58 -9.02
N VAL A 172 -6.73 -4.12 -10.11
CA VAL A 172 -6.39 -5.46 -10.60
C VAL A 172 -6.03 -5.42 -12.09
N PRO A 173 -5.14 -6.30 -12.55
CA PRO A 173 -4.59 -6.19 -13.90
C PRO A 173 -5.57 -6.61 -15.02
N THR A 174 -6.67 -7.31 -14.71
CA THR A 174 -7.60 -7.81 -15.73
C THR A 174 -9.06 -7.70 -15.29
N THR A 175 -9.98 -7.55 -16.25
CA THR A 175 -11.43 -7.50 -16.01
C THR A 175 -11.97 -8.80 -15.40
N ASN A 176 -11.42 -9.94 -15.78
CA ASN A 176 -11.79 -11.22 -15.20
C ASN A 176 -11.52 -11.29 -13.69
N LEU A 177 -10.40 -10.69 -13.24
CA LEU A 177 -10.09 -10.61 -11.81
C LEU A 177 -11.03 -9.67 -11.05
N VAL A 178 -11.56 -8.62 -11.69
CA VAL A 178 -12.60 -7.78 -11.07
C VAL A 178 -13.83 -8.60 -10.78
N THR A 179 -14.32 -9.31 -11.79
CA THR A 179 -15.53 -10.17 -11.66
C THR A 179 -15.30 -11.28 -10.64
N GLN A 180 -14.13 -11.89 -10.65
CA GLN A 180 -13.77 -12.92 -9.67
C GLN A 180 -13.77 -12.36 -8.25
N MET A 181 -13.09 -11.24 -8.01
CA MET A 181 -13.03 -10.63 -6.67
C MET A 181 -14.40 -10.19 -6.18
N TYR A 182 -15.22 -9.63 -7.06
CA TYR A 182 -16.60 -9.27 -6.72
C TYR A 182 -17.42 -10.48 -6.27
N ASN A 183 -17.33 -11.59 -7.00
CA ASN A 183 -17.99 -12.84 -6.62
C ASN A 183 -17.44 -13.43 -5.33
N ASP A 184 -16.09 -13.41 -5.16
CA ASP A 184 -15.44 -13.85 -3.92
C ASP A 184 -15.96 -13.04 -2.71
N PHE A 185 -16.07 -11.73 -2.84
CA PHE A 185 -16.57 -10.86 -1.76
C PHE A 185 -18.02 -11.13 -1.41
N LYS A 186 -18.88 -11.32 -2.42
CA LYS A 186 -20.27 -11.75 -2.20
C LYS A 186 -20.35 -13.08 -1.49
N ASP A 187 -19.50 -14.01 -1.84
CA ASP A 187 -19.46 -15.35 -1.25
C ASP A 187 -19.01 -15.26 0.22
N TYR A 188 -17.93 -14.49 0.50
CA TYR A 188 -17.44 -14.27 1.86
C TYR A 188 -18.46 -13.61 2.77
N SER A 189 -19.29 -12.69 2.25
CA SER A 189 -20.32 -11.98 3.00
C SER A 189 -21.71 -12.62 2.95
N SER A 190 -21.85 -13.80 2.35
CA SER A 190 -23.17 -14.40 2.06
C SER A 190 -24.05 -14.62 3.30
N HIS A 191 -23.48 -14.74 4.47
CA HIS A 191 -24.18 -14.87 5.75
C HIS A 191 -24.03 -13.62 6.66
N ASP A 192 -23.54 -12.53 6.11
CA ASP A 192 -23.39 -11.26 6.79
C ASP A 192 -24.31 -10.21 6.11
N LYS A 193 -24.82 -9.26 6.86
CA LYS A 193 -25.66 -8.16 6.31
C LYS A 193 -24.81 -7.09 5.61
N TRP A 194 -23.69 -7.47 5.03
CA TRP A 194 -22.83 -6.54 4.33
C TRP A 194 -23.31 -6.34 2.89
N ASP A 195 -23.85 -5.18 2.63
CA ASP A 195 -24.23 -4.73 1.30
C ASP A 195 -23.34 -3.55 0.91
N ALA A 196 -22.13 -3.87 0.43
CA ALA A 196 -21.24 -2.82 -0.06
C ALA A 196 -21.63 -2.44 -1.48
N PRO A 197 -21.89 -1.17 -1.76
CA PRO A 197 -22.07 -0.69 -3.11
C PRO A 197 -20.74 -0.80 -3.85
N VAL A 198 -20.57 -1.86 -4.63
CA VAL A 198 -19.39 -2.05 -5.47
C VAL A 198 -19.65 -1.46 -6.83
N SER A 199 -18.93 -0.42 -7.19
CA SER A 199 -18.88 0.12 -8.55
C SER A 199 -17.58 -0.29 -9.23
N TYR A 200 -17.68 -0.86 -10.43
CA TYR A 200 -16.49 -1.15 -11.22
C TYR A 200 -16.55 -0.42 -12.55
N THR A 201 -15.44 0.15 -12.96
CA THR A 201 -15.31 0.82 -14.24
C THR A 201 -14.27 0.09 -15.09
N HIS A 202 -14.64 -0.19 -16.34
CA HIS A 202 -13.70 -0.67 -17.34
C HIS A 202 -12.93 0.54 -17.90
N LEU A 203 -11.76 0.81 -17.33
CA LEU A 203 -10.81 1.68 -17.98
C LEU A 203 -9.89 0.84 -18.86
N THR A 204 -9.49 1.39 -19.99
CA THR A 204 -8.62 0.72 -20.97
C THR A 204 -7.25 0.31 -20.44
N LEU A 205 -6.89 0.64 -19.18
CA LEU A 205 -5.70 0.24 -18.40
C LEU A 205 -5.75 0.93 -17.01
N PRO A 206 -5.47 0.30 -15.93
CA PRO A 206 -5.89 -0.96 -15.38
C PRO A 206 -7.35 -0.96 -14.90
N THR A 207 -7.93 -2.13 -14.71
CA THR A 207 -9.32 -2.25 -14.26
C THR A 207 -9.45 -1.91 -12.78
N ILE A 208 -10.38 -1.03 -12.46
CA ILE A 208 -10.57 -0.46 -11.12
C ILE A 208 -11.85 -1.01 -10.51
N LEU A 209 -11.76 -1.55 -9.30
CA LEU A 209 -12.89 -1.88 -8.44
C LEU A 209 -12.97 -0.81 -7.34
N LEU A 210 -14.09 -0.08 -7.27
CA LEU A 210 -14.40 0.86 -6.18
C LEU A 210 -15.34 0.16 -5.19
N VAL A 211 -15.01 0.22 -3.92
CA VAL A 211 -15.81 -0.30 -2.82
C VAL A 211 -16.19 0.82 -1.86
#